data_cf6f430f96d4d03525955f050c9f2a4e
#
_entry.id   cf6f430f96d4d03525955f050c9f2a4e
#
_cell.length_a   1.000
_cell.length_b   1.000
_cell.length_c   1.000
_cell.angle_alpha   90.00
_cell.angle_beta   90.00
_cell.angle_gamma   90.00
#
_symmetry.space_group_name_H-M   'P 1'
#
loop_
_entity.id
_entity.type
_entity.pdbx_description
1 polymer ?
#
loop_
_entity_poly.entity_id
_entity_poly.type
_entity_poly.pdbx_seq_one_letter_code
_entity_poly.pdbx_strand_id
1 'polypeptide(L)'
;MSEFARGARVLWVGWLLQLKILAVSAFDGILNVIYPLFFATCALMMFKQTGDEKALVYAGLGAAVMGTWSSMATSASAALQGQRWQGTLELLVTAPTRVALAVLPITAGLSTVALYSMVATLLWGRVLFGIEVPIASPLAFGVALLVTLGSLATFGFLLSVT
;
A
#
# COMPACT_ATOMS: atom_id res chain seq x y z
N MET A 1 19.19 -21.85 17.47
CA MET A 1 18.60 -21.07 16.34
C MET A 1 19.27 -19.72 16.34
N SER A 2 19.87 -19.31 15.22
CA SER A 2 20.53 -18.00 15.10
C SER A 2 19.51 -16.88 15.33
N GLU A 3 19.94 -15.77 15.94
CA GLU A 3 19.06 -14.59 16.17
C GLU A 3 18.41 -14.10 14.88
N PHE A 4 19.12 -14.24 13.77
CA PHE A 4 18.62 -13.92 12.43
C PHE A 4 17.40 -14.76 12.02
N ALA A 5 17.43 -16.07 12.28
CA ALA A 5 16.30 -16.95 11.95
C ALA A 5 15.06 -16.66 12.82
N ARG A 6 15.28 -16.22 14.06
CA ARG A 6 14.21 -15.78 14.97
C ARG A 6 13.57 -14.48 14.45
N GLY A 7 14.38 -13.48 14.08
CA GLY A 7 13.91 -12.22 13.52
C GLY A 7 13.11 -12.42 12.22
N ALA A 8 13.64 -13.24 11.29
CA ALA A 8 12.95 -13.55 10.04
C ALA A 8 11.57 -14.23 10.25
N ARG A 9 11.50 -15.15 11.23
CA ARG A 9 10.22 -15.78 11.59
C ARG A 9 9.22 -14.78 12.17
N VAL A 10 9.65 -13.88 13.02
CA VAL A 10 8.79 -12.83 13.60
C VAL A 10 8.25 -11.91 12.50
N LEU A 11 9.10 -11.50 11.55
CA LEU A 11 8.68 -10.69 10.41
C LEU A 11 7.65 -11.42 9.54
N TRP A 12 7.90 -12.68 9.22
CA TRP A 12 7.01 -13.49 8.38
C TRP A 12 5.64 -13.72 9.03
N VAL A 13 5.64 -14.16 10.29
CA VAL A 13 4.40 -14.41 11.03
C VAL A 13 3.62 -13.13 11.27
N GLY A 14 4.30 -12.03 11.59
CA GLY A 14 3.68 -10.73 11.78
C GLY A 14 3.07 -10.18 10.49
N TRP A 15 3.77 -10.34 9.34
CA TRP A 15 3.23 -9.98 8.02
C TRP A 15 1.98 -10.79 7.67
N LEU A 16 2.01 -12.12 7.85
CA LEU A 16 0.84 -12.98 7.63
C LEU A 16 -0.34 -12.63 8.55
N LEU A 17 -0.05 -12.33 9.82
CA LEU A 17 -1.06 -11.89 10.76
C LEU A 17 -1.73 -10.60 10.30
N GLN A 18 -0.92 -9.62 9.85
CA GLN A 18 -1.44 -8.35 9.35
C GLN A 18 -2.31 -8.54 8.10
N LEU A 19 -1.90 -9.40 7.17
CA LEU A 19 -2.71 -9.74 6.00
C LEU A 19 -4.04 -10.40 6.39
N LYS A 20 -4.03 -11.29 7.38
CA LYS A 20 -5.26 -11.91 7.88
C LYS A 20 -6.20 -10.92 8.54
N ILE A 21 -5.68 -9.98 9.34
CA ILE A 21 -6.47 -8.91 9.96
C ILE A 21 -7.15 -8.06 8.87
N LEU A 22 -6.40 -7.67 7.84
CA LEU A 22 -6.93 -6.91 6.71
C LEU A 22 -7.95 -7.72 5.88
N ALA A 23 -7.75 -9.03 5.75
CA ALA A 23 -8.68 -9.90 5.02
C ALA A 23 -10.00 -10.15 5.77
N VAL A 24 -10.00 -10.11 7.09
CA VAL A 24 -11.23 -10.27 7.91
C VAL A 24 -12.17 -9.08 7.72
N SER A 25 -11.63 -7.88 7.49
CA SER A 25 -12.40 -6.69 7.14
C SER A 25 -12.60 -6.61 5.62
N ALA A 26 -13.38 -7.54 5.05
CA ALA A 26 -13.65 -7.58 3.61
C ALA A 26 -14.19 -6.24 3.08
N PHE A 27 -14.96 -5.52 3.89
CA PHE A 27 -15.50 -4.21 3.55
C PHE A 27 -14.39 -3.16 3.36
N ASP A 28 -13.44 -3.08 4.29
CA ASP A 28 -12.29 -2.16 4.18
C ASP A 28 -11.38 -2.54 3.01
N GLY A 29 -11.20 -3.83 2.75
CA GLY A 29 -10.45 -4.33 1.61
C GLY A 29 -11.06 -3.90 0.28
N ILE A 30 -12.38 -3.97 0.15
CA ILE A 30 -13.12 -3.55 -1.04
C ILE A 30 -13.05 -2.02 -1.20
N LEU A 31 -13.25 -1.26 -0.14
CA LEU A 31 -13.17 0.20 -0.19
C LEU A 31 -11.79 0.70 -0.58
N ASN A 32 -10.73 0.07 -0.10
CA ASN A 32 -9.34 0.40 -0.46
C ASN A 32 -9.04 0.21 -1.95
N VAL A 33 -9.85 -0.56 -2.67
CA VAL A 33 -9.74 -0.72 -4.14
C VAL A 33 -10.71 0.21 -4.88
N ILE A 34 -11.95 0.33 -4.40
CA ILE A 34 -12.98 1.13 -5.07
C ILE A 34 -12.59 2.61 -5.11
N TYR A 35 -12.07 3.17 -4.00
CA TYR A 35 -11.68 4.58 -3.96
C TYR A 35 -10.63 4.95 -5.02
N PRO A 36 -9.47 4.27 -5.11
CA PRO A 36 -8.50 4.53 -6.16
C PRO A 36 -9.06 4.35 -7.57
N LEU A 37 -9.89 3.32 -7.79
CA LEU A 37 -10.51 3.07 -9.09
C LEU A 37 -11.46 4.19 -9.52
N PHE A 38 -12.23 4.72 -8.57
CA PHE A 38 -13.12 5.86 -8.84
C PHE A 38 -12.34 7.11 -9.26
N PHE A 39 -11.31 7.47 -8.49
CA PHE A 39 -10.45 8.62 -8.84
C PHE A 39 -9.70 8.40 -10.15
N ALA A 40 -9.18 7.20 -10.39
CA ALA A 40 -8.53 6.84 -11.64
C ALA A 40 -9.49 6.99 -12.82
N THR A 41 -10.72 6.51 -12.69
CA THR A 41 -11.74 6.60 -13.75
C THR A 41 -12.05 8.07 -14.07
N CYS A 42 -12.26 8.92 -13.06
CA CYS A 42 -12.50 10.35 -13.25
C CYS A 42 -11.32 11.03 -13.95
N ALA A 43 -10.09 10.79 -13.49
CA ALA A 43 -8.89 11.34 -14.09
C ALA A 43 -8.73 10.89 -15.55
N LEU A 44 -8.86 9.59 -15.82
CA LEU A 44 -8.71 9.03 -17.16
C LEU A 44 -9.80 9.50 -18.13
N MET A 45 -11.03 9.67 -17.66
CA MET A 45 -12.11 10.26 -18.47
C MET A 45 -11.79 11.69 -18.90
N MET A 46 -11.27 12.51 -17.98
CA MET A 46 -10.87 13.89 -18.29
C MET A 46 -9.76 13.93 -19.34
N PHE A 47 -8.73 13.11 -19.21
CA PHE A 47 -7.61 13.10 -20.14
C PHE A 47 -7.92 12.40 -21.47
N LYS A 48 -8.87 11.46 -21.50
CA LYS A 48 -9.33 10.84 -22.76
C LYS A 48 -9.95 11.85 -23.72
N GLN A 49 -10.57 12.90 -23.21
CA GLN A 49 -11.18 13.95 -24.03
C GLN A 49 -10.14 14.85 -24.71
N THR A 50 -8.92 14.90 -24.22
CA THR A 50 -7.84 15.70 -24.83
C THR A 50 -7.19 15.04 -26.05
N GLY A 51 -7.40 13.74 -26.25
CA GLY A 51 -6.86 13.01 -27.41
C GLY A 51 -5.35 12.74 -27.36
N ASP A 52 -4.68 13.07 -26.27
CA ASP A 52 -3.24 12.84 -26.08
C ASP A 52 -3.00 11.52 -25.33
N GLU A 53 -2.53 10.51 -26.05
CA GLU A 53 -2.23 9.19 -25.48
C GLU A 53 -1.15 9.25 -24.38
N LYS A 54 -0.15 10.13 -24.53
CA LYS A 54 0.90 10.28 -23.52
C LYS A 54 0.35 10.86 -22.22
N ALA A 55 -0.49 11.89 -22.33
CA ALA A 55 -1.17 12.48 -21.19
C ALA A 55 -2.05 11.45 -20.46
N LEU A 56 -2.71 10.56 -21.21
CA LEU A 56 -3.53 9.49 -20.66
C LEU A 56 -2.69 8.47 -19.86
N VAL A 57 -1.52 8.08 -20.36
CA VAL A 57 -0.59 7.18 -19.65
C VAL A 57 -0.09 7.82 -18.35
N TYR A 58 0.32 9.10 -18.40
CA TYR A 58 0.76 9.83 -17.22
C TYR A 58 -0.36 10.00 -16.18
N ALA A 59 -1.59 10.26 -16.63
CA ALA A 59 -2.75 10.34 -15.75
C ALA A 59 -3.03 9.00 -15.07
N GLY A 60 -2.91 7.89 -15.80
CA GLY A 60 -3.06 6.53 -15.25
C GLY A 60 -2.01 6.20 -14.20
N LEU A 61 -0.75 6.51 -14.45
CA LEU A 61 0.35 6.34 -13.49
C LEU A 61 0.16 7.24 -12.26
N GLY A 62 -0.21 8.50 -12.47
CA GLY A 62 -0.50 9.44 -11.40
C GLY A 62 -1.65 8.99 -10.50
N ALA A 63 -2.73 8.49 -11.10
CA ALA A 63 -3.87 7.94 -10.38
C ALA A 63 -3.49 6.68 -9.57
N ALA A 64 -2.64 5.81 -10.13
CA ALA A 64 -2.15 4.63 -9.44
C ALA A 64 -1.28 5.00 -8.21
N VAL A 65 -0.39 5.99 -8.34
CA VAL A 65 0.44 6.50 -7.23
C VAL A 65 -0.42 7.19 -6.17
N MET A 66 -1.40 8.01 -6.57
CA MET A 66 -2.34 8.64 -5.65
C MET A 66 -3.18 7.61 -4.89
N GLY A 67 -3.65 6.56 -5.58
CA GLY A 67 -4.36 5.44 -4.96
C GLY A 67 -3.50 4.73 -3.92
N THR A 68 -2.23 4.48 -4.24
CA THR A 68 -1.26 3.87 -3.34
C THR A 68 -1.04 4.73 -2.10
N TRP A 69 -0.85 6.04 -2.28
CA TRP A 69 -0.68 6.99 -1.18
C TRP A 69 -1.92 7.05 -0.28
N SER A 70 -3.10 7.20 -0.85
CA SER A 70 -4.37 7.25 -0.11
C SER A 70 -4.60 5.97 0.69
N SER A 71 -4.37 4.80 0.07
CA SER A 71 -4.50 3.50 0.71
C SER A 71 -3.52 3.34 1.89
N MET A 72 -2.27 3.77 1.74
CA MET A 72 -1.28 3.73 2.83
C MET A 72 -1.61 4.69 3.96
N ALA A 73 -1.98 5.94 3.65
CA ALA A 73 -2.28 6.94 4.66
C ALA A 73 -3.48 6.54 5.53
N THR A 74 -4.56 6.04 4.92
CA THR A 74 -5.75 5.57 5.65
C THR A 74 -5.47 4.30 6.45
N SER A 75 -4.77 3.34 5.85
CA SER A 75 -4.49 2.06 6.53
C SER A 75 -3.47 2.20 7.65
N ALA A 76 -2.47 3.08 7.53
CA ALA A 76 -1.49 3.32 8.59
C ALA A 76 -2.14 3.94 9.83
N SER A 77 -3.00 4.93 9.65
CA SER A 77 -3.74 5.55 10.76
C SER A 77 -4.69 4.56 11.43
N ALA A 78 -5.43 3.77 10.63
CA ALA A 78 -6.36 2.76 11.15
C ALA A 78 -5.64 1.62 11.88
N ALA A 79 -4.47 1.18 11.42
CA ALA A 79 -3.70 0.11 12.05
C ALA A 79 -3.24 0.48 13.47
N LEU A 80 -2.76 1.71 13.66
CA LEU A 80 -2.35 2.18 14.98
C LEU A 80 -3.54 2.43 15.92
N GLN A 81 -4.60 3.02 15.43
CA GLN A 81 -5.83 3.19 16.21
C GLN A 81 -6.44 1.85 16.59
N GLY A 82 -6.48 0.88 15.67
CA GLY A 82 -6.97 -0.45 15.96
C GLY A 82 -6.19 -1.15 17.07
N GLN A 83 -4.86 -1.06 17.06
CA GLN A 83 -4.02 -1.60 18.13
C GLN A 83 -4.22 -0.89 19.47
N ARG A 84 -4.45 0.43 19.46
CA ARG A 84 -4.76 1.19 20.66
C ARG A 84 -6.11 0.77 21.27
N TRP A 85 -7.12 0.58 20.44
CA TRP A 85 -8.45 0.14 20.90
C TRP A 85 -8.47 -1.30 21.42
N GLN A 86 -7.62 -2.17 20.84
CA GLN A 86 -7.47 -3.55 21.28
C GLN A 86 -6.57 -3.71 22.52
N GLY A 87 -5.95 -2.62 23.00
CA GLY A 87 -5.01 -2.67 24.11
C GLY A 87 -3.70 -3.41 23.81
N THR A 88 -3.46 -3.75 22.55
CA THR A 88 -2.27 -4.49 22.12
C THR A 88 -1.03 -3.60 21.99
N LEU A 89 -1.23 -2.29 21.91
CA LEU A 89 -0.12 -1.33 21.81
C LEU A 89 0.77 -1.37 23.07
N GLU A 90 0.18 -1.51 24.24
CA GLU A 90 0.92 -1.61 25.51
C GLU A 90 1.76 -2.89 25.56
N LEU A 91 1.22 -4.01 25.08
CA LEU A 91 1.93 -5.28 24.98
C LEU A 91 3.10 -5.19 23.99
N LEU A 92 2.95 -4.40 22.96
CA LEU A 92 3.96 -4.19 21.92
C LEU A 92 5.13 -3.35 22.44
N VAL A 93 4.86 -2.37 23.30
CA VAL A 93 5.88 -1.51 23.96
C VAL A 93 6.58 -2.23 25.09
N THR A 94 5.88 -3.09 25.84
CA THR A 94 6.46 -3.87 26.95
C THR A 94 7.17 -5.15 26.49
N ALA A 95 7.00 -5.55 25.23
CA ALA A 95 7.69 -6.72 24.70
C ALA A 95 9.21 -6.52 24.69
N PRO A 96 10.00 -7.54 25.07
CA PRO A 96 11.47 -7.46 25.11
C PRO A 96 12.10 -7.50 23.71
N THR A 97 11.36 -7.06 22.70
CA THR A 97 11.80 -7.00 21.31
C THR A 97 12.00 -5.54 20.90
N ARG A 98 12.92 -5.31 19.97
CA ARG A 98 13.10 -3.96 19.41
C ARG A 98 11.80 -3.52 18.75
N VAL A 99 11.27 -2.35 19.10
CA VAL A 99 10.02 -1.78 18.56
C VAL A 99 10.01 -1.81 17.02
N ALA A 100 11.18 -1.62 16.39
CA ALA A 100 11.34 -1.72 14.94
C ALA A 100 10.91 -3.09 14.39
N LEU A 101 11.19 -4.21 15.10
CA LEU A 101 10.80 -5.56 14.67
C LEU A 101 9.28 -5.81 14.76
N ALA A 102 8.60 -5.04 15.58
CA ALA A 102 7.15 -5.11 15.72
C ALA A 102 6.43 -4.24 14.67
N VAL A 103 7.04 -3.11 14.29
CA VAL A 103 6.48 -2.16 13.31
C VAL A 103 6.71 -2.61 11.86
N LEU A 104 7.86 -3.24 11.55
CA LEU A 104 8.18 -3.73 10.21
C LEU A 104 7.14 -4.67 9.59
N PRO A 105 6.56 -5.66 10.30
CA PRO A 105 5.51 -6.50 9.73
C PRO A 105 4.25 -5.72 9.36
N ILE A 106 3.91 -4.69 10.13
CA ILE A 106 2.74 -3.85 9.88
C ILE A 106 2.96 -3.07 8.59
N THR A 107 4.12 -2.43 8.44
CA THR A 107 4.48 -1.73 7.19
C THR A 107 4.49 -2.65 5.98
N ALA A 108 5.05 -3.83 6.11
CA ALA A 108 5.09 -4.82 5.03
C ALA A 108 3.66 -5.25 4.62
N GLY A 109 2.76 -5.45 5.58
CA GLY A 109 1.36 -5.76 5.31
C GLY A 109 0.65 -4.63 4.56
N LEU A 110 0.80 -3.40 5.02
CA LEU A 110 0.22 -2.20 4.39
C LEU A 110 0.77 -1.98 2.97
N SER A 111 2.08 -2.18 2.79
CA SER A 111 2.72 -2.08 1.47
C SER A 111 2.17 -3.12 0.49
N THR A 112 1.84 -4.31 0.96
CA THR A 112 1.23 -5.37 0.13
C THR A 112 -0.18 -4.95 -0.35
N VAL A 113 -0.99 -4.34 0.52
CA VAL A 113 -2.32 -3.82 0.14
C VAL A 113 -2.21 -2.67 -0.84
N ALA A 114 -1.26 -1.76 -0.61
CA ALA A 114 -1.00 -0.65 -1.52
C ALA A 114 -0.55 -1.12 -2.91
N LEU A 115 0.31 -2.15 -2.99
CA LEU A 115 0.68 -2.81 -4.24
C LEU A 115 -0.54 -3.41 -4.96
N TYR A 116 -1.39 -4.10 -4.23
CA TYR A 116 -2.62 -4.68 -4.78
C TYR A 116 -3.52 -3.59 -5.37
N SER A 117 -3.73 -2.49 -4.66
CA SER A 117 -4.51 -1.34 -5.14
C SER A 117 -3.90 -0.71 -6.40
N MET A 118 -2.57 -0.58 -6.46
CA MET A 118 -1.88 -0.06 -7.64
C MET A 118 -2.05 -0.97 -8.85
N VAL A 119 -1.84 -2.27 -8.68
CA VAL A 119 -2.02 -3.25 -9.76
C VAL A 119 -3.47 -3.25 -10.25
N ALA A 120 -4.44 -3.21 -9.33
CA ALA A 120 -5.86 -3.13 -9.69
C ALA A 120 -6.16 -1.86 -10.50
N THR A 121 -5.60 -0.71 -10.12
CA THR A 121 -5.79 0.56 -10.83
C THR A 121 -5.18 0.54 -12.23
N LEU A 122 -3.98 -0.01 -12.39
CA LEU A 122 -3.33 -0.14 -13.70
C LEU A 122 -4.07 -1.12 -14.62
N LEU A 123 -4.53 -2.26 -14.08
CA LEU A 123 -5.34 -3.22 -14.82
C LEU A 123 -6.67 -2.60 -15.25
N TRP A 124 -7.32 -1.83 -14.39
CA TRP A 124 -8.54 -1.11 -14.68
C TRP A 124 -8.34 -0.09 -15.81
N GLY A 125 -7.27 0.69 -15.75
CA GLY A 125 -6.88 1.63 -16.80
C GLY A 125 -6.65 0.93 -18.14
N ARG A 126 -6.00 -0.24 -18.12
CA ARG A 126 -5.78 -1.05 -19.34
C ARG A 126 -7.08 -1.58 -19.92
N VAL A 127 -7.98 -2.13 -19.11
CA VAL A 127 -9.23 -2.78 -19.56
C VAL A 127 -10.23 -1.75 -20.09
N LEU A 128 -10.42 -0.61 -19.42
CA LEU A 128 -11.43 0.37 -19.78
C LEU A 128 -10.94 1.43 -20.80
N PHE A 129 -9.67 1.79 -20.71
CA PHE A 129 -9.13 2.91 -21.51
C PHE A 129 -8.07 2.46 -22.52
N GLY A 130 -7.70 1.17 -22.53
CA GLY A 130 -6.69 0.63 -23.45
C GLY A 130 -5.29 1.17 -23.20
N ILE A 131 -4.99 1.60 -21.97
CA ILE A 131 -3.69 2.20 -21.65
C ILE A 131 -2.62 1.09 -21.63
N GLU A 132 -1.64 1.23 -22.51
CA GLU A 132 -0.43 0.42 -22.44
C GLU A 132 0.66 1.21 -21.74
N VAL A 133 1.06 0.72 -20.55
CA VAL A 133 2.20 1.32 -19.83
C VAL A 133 3.48 0.74 -20.42
N PRO A 134 4.27 1.53 -21.16
CA PRO A 134 5.52 1.05 -21.73
C PRO A 134 6.57 0.89 -20.64
N ILE A 135 6.71 -0.33 -20.11
CA ILE A 135 7.74 -0.64 -19.11
C ILE A 135 9.06 -0.90 -19.86
N ALA A 136 9.83 0.15 -20.09
CA ALA A 136 11.11 0.06 -20.79
C ALA A 136 12.14 -0.80 -20.05
N SER A 137 12.14 -0.76 -18.71
CA SER A 137 13.00 -1.59 -17.88
C SER A 137 12.26 -2.07 -16.63
N PRO A 138 11.88 -3.37 -16.55
CA PRO A 138 11.10 -3.89 -15.41
C PRO A 138 11.88 -3.80 -14.09
N LEU A 139 13.22 -3.88 -14.14
CA LEU A 139 14.05 -3.77 -12.95
C LEU A 139 14.05 -2.35 -12.38
N ALA A 140 14.19 -1.32 -13.22
CA ALA A 140 14.13 0.08 -12.78
C ALA A 140 12.74 0.43 -12.25
N PHE A 141 11.68 -0.07 -12.89
CA PHE A 141 10.31 0.07 -12.41
C PHE A 141 10.12 -0.57 -11.03
N GLY A 142 10.63 -1.79 -10.82
CA GLY A 142 10.56 -2.49 -9.54
C GLY A 142 11.31 -1.74 -8.43
N VAL A 143 12.51 -1.21 -8.71
CA VAL A 143 13.28 -0.42 -7.74
C VAL A 143 12.55 0.88 -7.39
N ALA A 144 12.07 1.62 -8.38
CA ALA A 144 11.31 2.85 -8.18
C ALA A 144 10.07 2.59 -7.31
N LEU A 145 9.38 1.48 -7.56
CA LEU A 145 8.20 1.05 -6.81
C LEU A 145 8.54 0.74 -5.34
N LEU A 146 9.61 0.00 -5.09
CA LEU A 146 10.07 -0.29 -3.72
C LEU A 146 10.45 0.97 -2.96
N VAL A 147 11.17 1.90 -3.61
CA VAL A 147 11.55 3.19 -3.01
C VAL A 147 10.30 4.01 -2.69
N THR A 148 9.34 4.07 -3.61
CA THR A 148 8.07 4.79 -3.41
C THR A 148 7.28 4.20 -2.25
N LEU A 149 7.12 2.88 -2.19
CA LEU A 149 6.43 2.20 -1.10
C LEU A 149 7.12 2.42 0.24
N GLY A 150 8.45 2.34 0.29
CA GLY A 150 9.24 2.59 1.49
C GLY A 150 9.09 4.04 1.98
N SER A 151 9.12 5.02 1.09
CA SER A 151 8.93 6.43 1.44
C SER A 151 7.51 6.70 1.93
N LEU A 152 6.49 6.15 1.26
CA LEU A 152 5.10 6.30 1.65
C LEU A 152 4.81 5.61 3.00
N ALA A 153 5.42 4.45 3.25
CA ALA A 153 5.30 3.75 4.52
C ALA A 153 5.86 4.59 5.68
N THR A 154 7.05 5.17 5.52
CA THR A 154 7.65 6.05 6.54
C THR A 154 6.81 7.30 6.78
N PHE A 155 6.28 7.90 5.72
CA PHE A 155 5.38 9.06 5.82
C PHE A 155 4.07 8.70 6.52
N GLY A 156 3.45 7.56 6.19
CA GLY A 156 2.24 7.07 6.83
C GLY A 156 2.43 6.86 8.34
N PHE A 157 3.59 6.34 8.75
CA PHE A 157 3.92 6.20 10.18
C PHE A 157 4.12 7.55 10.87
N LEU A 158 4.80 8.50 10.25
CA LEU A 158 4.96 9.83 10.82
C LEU A 158 3.61 10.51 11.06
N LEU A 159 2.67 10.41 10.11
CA LEU A 159 1.33 10.95 10.25
C LEU A 159 0.50 10.25 11.32
N SER A 160 0.77 9.00 11.61
CA SER A 160 0.01 8.24 12.62
C SER A 160 0.45 8.52 14.06
N VAL A 161 1.62 9.15 14.25
CA VAL A 161 2.17 9.53 15.57
C VAL A 161 1.74 10.93 15.99
N THR A 162 1.29 11.75 15.05
CA THR A 162 0.73 13.10 15.31
C THR A 162 -0.75 13.04 15.59
#